data_596333839d49d9ff277e719d01c9d623
#
_entry.id   596333839d49d9ff277e719d01c9d623
#
_cell.length_a   1.000
_cell.length_b   1.000
_cell.length_c   1.000
_cell.angle_alpha   90.00
_cell.angle_beta   90.00
_cell.angle_gamma   90.00
#
_symmetry.space_group_name_H-M   'P 1'
#
loop_
_entity.id
_entity.type
_entity.pdbx_description
1 polymer ?
#
loop_
_entity_poly.entity_id
_entity_poly.type
_entity_poly.pdbx_seq_one_letter_code
_entity_poly.pdbx_strand_id
1 'polypeptide(L)'
;MHISIMETGRINEAIADQFDRYPEMFRTMFERAGATDLELSTIAVVDGELPAHVDDFDGYLVTGSAAGVYDDFDWIAPLMEFLRSAHAADKPLVGVCFGHQVIAHALGGRTEKWHDGWGLGVYDVTLNGAPSWMPPKDSVRLIHIHQDQVVSVPQDATLIGSTSFCTNAMFHMGDNVFCMQGHPEFTPDYTAALMETRRERMGEDRVDHALHTLKDDHEGVDIAGWIATFFRQHAQTRAAA
;
A
#
# COMPACT_ATOMS: atom_id res chain seq x y z
N MET A 1 -10.44 2.22 17.15
CA MET A 1 -10.98 2.02 15.77
C MET A 1 -10.63 0.62 15.31
N HIS A 2 -11.58 -0.06 14.68
CA HIS A 2 -11.38 -1.41 14.19
C HIS A 2 -11.13 -1.39 12.67
N ILE A 3 -9.90 -1.68 12.26
CA ILE A 3 -9.44 -1.62 10.87
C ILE A 3 -9.21 -3.04 10.35
N SER A 4 -9.72 -3.33 9.16
CA SER A 4 -9.43 -4.58 8.47
C SER A 4 -8.14 -4.45 7.63
N ILE A 5 -7.18 -5.34 7.85
CA ILE A 5 -6.07 -5.59 6.92
C ILE A 5 -6.57 -6.63 5.92
N MET A 6 -6.81 -6.18 4.69
CA MET A 6 -7.24 -7.01 3.57
C MET A 6 -6.00 -7.63 2.92
N GLU A 7 -5.69 -8.87 3.28
CA GLU A 7 -4.50 -9.58 2.81
C GLU A 7 -4.71 -10.09 1.38
N THR A 8 -4.05 -9.48 0.42
CA THR A 8 -4.15 -9.77 -1.02
C THR A 8 -2.95 -10.56 -1.55
N GLY A 9 -1.99 -10.90 -0.71
CA GLY A 9 -0.80 -11.65 -1.10
C GLY A 9 -0.22 -12.48 0.03
N ARG A 10 0.59 -13.46 -0.33
CA ARG A 10 1.34 -14.32 0.59
C ARG A 10 2.83 -14.06 0.49
N ILE A 11 3.54 -14.29 1.59
CA ILE A 11 5.00 -14.35 1.59
C ILE A 11 5.47 -15.41 0.60
N ASN A 12 6.56 -15.13 -0.11
CA ASN A 12 7.19 -16.12 -0.98
C ASN A 12 7.60 -17.36 -0.17
N GLU A 13 7.18 -18.55 -0.62
CA GLU A 13 7.40 -19.81 0.09
C GLU A 13 8.88 -20.07 0.42
N ALA A 14 9.81 -19.61 -0.44
CA ALA A 14 11.25 -19.80 -0.24
C ALA A 14 11.83 -19.07 0.99
N ILE A 15 11.08 -18.09 1.55
CA ILE A 15 11.50 -17.27 2.69
C ILE A 15 10.42 -17.20 3.79
N ALA A 16 9.34 -17.95 3.66
CA ALA A 16 8.18 -17.86 4.55
C ALA A 16 8.46 -18.33 5.99
N ASP A 17 9.52 -19.10 6.20
CA ASP A 17 10.00 -19.53 7.52
C ASP A 17 10.89 -18.49 8.22
N GLN A 18 11.29 -17.42 7.50
CA GLN A 18 12.23 -16.41 7.99
C GLN A 18 11.53 -15.08 8.32
N PHE A 19 10.36 -14.85 7.76
CA PHE A 19 9.67 -13.57 7.86
C PHE A 19 8.17 -13.72 8.16
N ASP A 20 7.63 -12.74 8.86
CA ASP A 20 6.20 -12.65 9.17
C ASP A 20 5.37 -12.41 7.90
N ARG A 21 4.07 -12.78 7.96
CA ARG A 21 3.09 -12.46 6.91
C ARG A 21 2.85 -10.95 6.84
N TYR A 22 2.33 -10.47 5.70
CA TYR A 22 2.05 -9.05 5.50
C TYR A 22 1.18 -8.41 6.61
N PRO A 23 0.09 -9.04 7.08
CA PRO A 23 -0.69 -8.46 8.18
C PRO A 23 0.12 -8.23 9.46
N GLU A 24 1.04 -9.13 9.80
CA GLU A 24 1.93 -9.03 10.97
C GLU A 24 2.97 -7.92 10.77
N MET A 25 3.50 -7.75 9.55
CA MET A 25 4.39 -6.63 9.24
C MET A 25 3.69 -5.28 9.45
N PHE A 26 2.43 -5.14 9.01
CA PHE A 26 1.63 -3.94 9.26
C PHE A 26 1.36 -3.72 10.75
N ARG A 27 1.06 -4.78 11.54
CA ARG A 27 0.90 -4.66 12.99
C ARG A 27 2.17 -4.14 13.65
N THR A 28 3.31 -4.75 13.34
CA THR A 28 4.62 -4.32 13.84
C THR A 28 4.93 -2.88 13.44
N MET A 29 4.60 -2.47 12.22
CA MET A 29 4.77 -1.10 11.74
C MET A 29 3.95 -0.11 12.58
N PHE A 30 2.66 -0.37 12.80
CA PHE A 30 1.79 0.48 13.62
C PHE A 30 2.20 0.51 15.09
N GLU A 31 2.64 -0.61 15.67
CA GLU A 31 3.19 -0.66 17.04
C GLU A 31 4.42 0.23 17.16
N ARG A 32 5.36 0.18 16.22
CA ARG A 32 6.55 1.04 16.18
C ARG A 32 6.20 2.53 16.06
N ALA A 33 5.12 2.85 15.38
CA ALA A 33 4.61 4.22 15.27
C ALA A 33 3.78 4.67 16.50
N GLY A 34 3.59 3.81 17.49
CA GLY A 34 2.77 4.10 18.67
C GLY A 34 1.26 4.19 18.39
N ALA A 35 0.79 3.65 17.28
CA ALA A 35 -0.63 3.65 16.87
C ALA A 35 -1.39 2.46 17.49
N THR A 36 -1.29 2.29 18.82
CA THR A 36 -1.83 1.15 19.57
C THR A 36 -3.34 1.22 19.82
N ASP A 37 -3.99 2.30 19.46
CA ASP A 37 -5.45 2.50 19.50
C ASP A 37 -6.19 1.95 18.28
N LEU A 38 -5.46 1.46 17.27
CA LEU A 38 -6.01 0.76 16.13
C LEU A 38 -6.13 -0.74 16.46
N GLU A 39 -7.35 -1.25 16.54
CA GLU A 39 -7.62 -2.68 16.57
C GLU A 39 -7.53 -3.22 15.13
N LEU A 40 -6.65 -4.19 14.89
CA LEU A 40 -6.34 -4.68 13.55
C LEU A 40 -6.80 -6.14 13.38
N SER A 41 -7.77 -6.37 12.52
CA SER A 41 -8.20 -7.72 12.08
C SER A 41 -7.70 -8.01 10.67
N THR A 42 -7.55 -9.30 10.33
CA THR A 42 -7.13 -9.73 9.00
C THR A 42 -8.29 -10.44 8.29
N ILE A 43 -8.51 -10.09 7.02
CA ILE A 43 -9.38 -10.80 6.07
C ILE A 43 -8.49 -11.35 4.96
N ALA A 44 -8.53 -12.66 4.73
CA ALA A 44 -7.70 -13.34 3.73
C ALA A 44 -8.32 -13.23 2.32
N VAL A 45 -8.25 -12.03 1.73
CA VAL A 45 -8.82 -11.77 0.40
C VAL A 45 -8.25 -12.68 -0.67
N VAL A 46 -6.95 -12.99 -0.57
CA VAL A 46 -6.26 -13.91 -1.49
C VAL A 46 -6.86 -15.33 -1.47
N ASP A 47 -7.56 -15.71 -0.42
CA ASP A 47 -8.29 -16.99 -0.29
C ASP A 47 -9.78 -16.84 -0.64
N GLY A 48 -10.20 -15.69 -1.15
CA GLY A 48 -11.59 -15.40 -1.54
C GLY A 48 -12.47 -14.87 -0.41
N GLU A 49 -11.91 -14.53 0.76
CA GLU A 49 -12.65 -13.94 1.87
C GLU A 49 -12.88 -12.45 1.66
N LEU A 50 -14.07 -11.97 1.99
CA LEU A 50 -14.41 -10.54 2.05
C LEU A 50 -15.30 -10.27 3.26
N PRO A 51 -15.30 -9.04 3.81
CA PRO A 51 -16.28 -8.66 4.82
C PRO A 51 -17.70 -8.83 4.28
N ALA A 52 -18.64 -9.27 5.12
CA ALA A 52 -20.03 -9.46 4.72
C ALA A 52 -20.71 -8.11 4.40
N HIS A 53 -20.34 -7.07 5.12
CA HIS A 53 -20.84 -5.72 4.95
C HIS A 53 -19.71 -4.70 5.03
N VAL A 54 -19.84 -3.58 4.30
CA VAL A 54 -18.87 -2.46 4.36
C VAL A 54 -18.81 -1.78 5.73
N ASP A 55 -19.78 -2.05 6.60
CA ASP A 55 -19.86 -1.52 7.96
C ASP A 55 -19.25 -2.42 9.02
N ASP A 56 -18.74 -3.61 8.66
CA ASP A 56 -18.12 -4.56 9.60
C ASP A 56 -16.85 -4.00 10.24
N PHE A 57 -16.21 -3.02 9.59
CA PHE A 57 -15.01 -2.33 10.07
C PHE A 57 -15.14 -0.80 9.93
N ASP A 58 -14.36 -0.08 10.73
CA ASP A 58 -14.27 1.38 10.64
C ASP A 58 -13.49 1.85 9.41
N GLY A 59 -12.60 1.01 8.86
CA GLY A 59 -11.81 1.29 7.67
C GLY A 59 -11.05 0.06 7.16
N TYR A 60 -10.42 0.20 6.01
CA TYR A 60 -9.77 -0.91 5.29
C TYR A 60 -8.38 -0.53 4.82
N LEU A 61 -7.41 -1.42 5.06
CA LEU A 61 -6.05 -1.33 4.53
C LEU A 61 -5.81 -2.54 3.61
N VAL A 62 -5.57 -2.28 2.32
CA VAL A 62 -5.30 -3.31 1.31
C VAL A 62 -3.80 -3.47 1.14
N THR A 63 -3.30 -4.69 1.33
CA THR A 63 -1.86 -5.01 1.29
C THR A 63 -1.30 -5.08 -0.13
N GLY A 64 0.00 -5.29 -0.24
CA GLY A 64 0.67 -5.68 -1.47
C GLY A 64 0.32 -7.09 -1.91
N SER A 65 0.56 -7.38 -3.19
CA SER A 65 0.42 -8.69 -3.83
C SER A 65 1.45 -8.88 -4.94
N ALA A 66 1.73 -10.14 -5.29
CA ALA A 66 2.47 -10.48 -6.50
C ALA A 66 1.58 -10.50 -7.76
N ALA A 67 0.26 -10.39 -7.60
CA ALA A 67 -0.72 -10.33 -8.69
C ALA A 67 -0.74 -8.94 -9.33
N GLY A 68 -1.08 -8.88 -10.61
CA GLY A 68 -1.54 -7.66 -11.29
C GLY A 68 -3.05 -7.49 -11.14
N VAL A 69 -3.53 -6.25 -11.14
CA VAL A 69 -4.99 -5.96 -11.04
C VAL A 69 -5.81 -6.50 -12.21
N TYR A 70 -5.15 -6.88 -13.29
CA TYR A 70 -5.69 -7.42 -14.54
C TYR A 70 -5.51 -8.94 -14.67
N ASP A 71 -4.93 -9.61 -13.64
CA ASP A 71 -4.78 -11.06 -13.62
C ASP A 71 -6.14 -11.75 -13.40
N ASP A 72 -6.29 -12.96 -13.93
CA ASP A 72 -7.54 -13.74 -13.86
C ASP A 72 -7.58 -14.58 -12.56
N PHE A 73 -7.59 -13.87 -11.40
CA PHE A 73 -7.84 -14.49 -10.10
C PHE A 73 -9.27 -14.19 -9.63
N ASP A 74 -9.99 -15.20 -9.18
CA ASP A 74 -11.39 -15.12 -8.76
C ASP A 74 -11.67 -14.08 -7.67
N TRP A 75 -10.67 -13.70 -6.87
CA TRP A 75 -10.81 -12.75 -5.76
C TRP A 75 -10.65 -11.27 -6.19
N ILE A 76 -10.06 -10.97 -7.36
CA ILE A 76 -9.76 -9.57 -7.76
C ILE A 76 -11.04 -8.80 -8.09
N ALA A 77 -11.91 -9.34 -8.92
CA ALA A 77 -13.15 -8.66 -9.31
C ALA A 77 -14.10 -8.42 -8.13
N PRO A 78 -14.36 -9.41 -7.22
CA PRO A 78 -15.10 -9.18 -5.99
C PRO A 78 -14.47 -8.13 -5.06
N LEU A 79 -13.12 -8.11 -4.93
CA LEU A 79 -12.42 -7.08 -4.16
C LEU A 79 -12.68 -5.68 -4.73
N MET A 80 -12.57 -5.50 -6.05
CA MET A 80 -12.84 -4.20 -6.70
C MET A 80 -14.28 -3.73 -6.46
N GLU A 81 -15.26 -4.63 -6.48
CA GLU A 81 -16.66 -4.30 -6.20
C GLU A 81 -16.85 -3.89 -4.74
N PHE A 82 -16.21 -4.63 -3.81
CA PHE A 82 -16.20 -4.28 -2.40
C PHE A 82 -15.58 -2.90 -2.16
N LEU A 83 -14.44 -2.58 -2.79
CA LEU A 83 -13.75 -1.30 -2.65
C LEU A 83 -14.60 -0.13 -3.19
N ARG A 84 -15.31 -0.31 -4.31
CA ARG A 84 -16.27 0.67 -4.82
C ARG A 84 -17.39 0.93 -3.82
N SER A 85 -17.95 -0.14 -3.25
CA SER A 85 -19.02 -0.07 -2.27
C SER A 85 -18.56 0.61 -0.97
N ALA A 86 -17.37 0.28 -0.48
CA ALA A 86 -16.78 0.87 0.71
C ALA A 86 -16.50 2.37 0.50
N HIS A 87 -15.94 2.76 -0.66
CA HIS A 87 -15.74 4.17 -1.01
C HIS A 87 -17.07 4.93 -1.09
N ALA A 88 -18.09 4.37 -1.76
CA ALA A 88 -19.42 4.98 -1.84
C ALA A 88 -20.12 5.12 -0.48
N ALA A 89 -19.83 4.24 0.48
CA ALA A 89 -20.27 4.30 1.87
C ALA A 89 -19.39 5.21 2.74
N ASP A 90 -18.48 5.96 2.13
CA ASP A 90 -17.55 6.86 2.80
C ASP A 90 -16.68 6.14 3.86
N LYS A 91 -16.21 4.93 3.56
CA LYS A 91 -15.25 4.21 4.41
C LYS A 91 -13.82 4.61 4.06
N PRO A 92 -12.94 4.85 5.05
CA PRO A 92 -11.55 5.17 4.77
C PRO A 92 -10.81 3.94 4.24
N LEU A 93 -10.19 4.10 3.07
CA LEU A 93 -9.43 3.10 2.33
C LEU A 93 -7.95 3.50 2.28
N VAL A 94 -7.08 2.60 2.69
CA VAL A 94 -5.63 2.73 2.50
C VAL A 94 -5.15 1.62 1.57
N GLY A 95 -4.36 1.97 0.56
CA GLY A 95 -3.79 0.99 -0.38
C GLY A 95 -2.26 1.07 -0.44
N VAL A 96 -1.60 -0.09 -0.32
CA VAL A 96 -0.15 -0.22 -0.39
C VAL A 96 0.22 -1.15 -1.55
N CYS A 97 1.06 -0.69 -2.47
CA CYS A 97 1.55 -1.40 -3.65
C CYS A 97 0.41 -1.95 -4.52
N PHE A 98 0.11 -3.26 -4.49
CA PHE A 98 -1.08 -3.80 -5.16
C PHE A 98 -2.37 -3.12 -4.64
N GLY A 99 -2.47 -2.86 -3.33
CA GLY A 99 -3.60 -2.13 -2.75
C GLY A 99 -3.78 -0.74 -3.36
N HIS A 100 -2.69 0.01 -3.57
CA HIS A 100 -2.69 1.29 -4.30
C HIS A 100 -3.22 1.13 -5.73
N GLN A 101 -2.76 0.09 -6.40
CA GLN A 101 -3.11 -0.19 -7.80
C GLN A 101 -4.58 -0.63 -7.95
N VAL A 102 -5.06 -1.53 -7.08
CA VAL A 102 -6.43 -2.05 -7.16
C VAL A 102 -7.46 -1.01 -6.75
N ILE A 103 -7.17 -0.17 -5.76
CA ILE A 103 -8.05 0.96 -5.39
C ILE A 103 -8.11 1.98 -6.53
N ALA A 104 -6.96 2.37 -7.10
CA ALA A 104 -6.95 3.26 -8.26
C ALA A 104 -7.76 2.69 -9.41
N HIS A 105 -7.57 1.41 -9.76
CA HIS A 105 -8.28 0.74 -10.86
C HIS A 105 -9.78 0.62 -10.60
N ALA A 106 -10.17 0.25 -9.38
CA ALA A 106 -11.58 0.11 -8.98
C ALA A 106 -12.34 1.45 -9.05
N LEU A 107 -11.67 2.57 -8.76
CA LEU A 107 -12.26 3.91 -8.73
C LEU A 107 -12.09 4.70 -10.05
N GLY A 108 -11.74 4.02 -11.15
CA GLY A 108 -11.71 4.61 -12.49
C GLY A 108 -10.35 5.09 -12.97
N GLY A 109 -9.28 4.83 -12.22
CA GLY A 109 -7.91 4.97 -12.67
C GLY A 109 -7.47 3.81 -13.56
N ARG A 110 -6.18 3.79 -13.92
CA ARG A 110 -5.61 2.74 -14.76
C ARG A 110 -4.25 2.30 -14.26
N THR A 111 -4.08 0.99 -14.12
CA THR A 111 -2.82 0.34 -13.74
C THR A 111 -2.33 -0.51 -14.91
N GLU A 112 -1.03 -0.48 -15.17
CA GLU A 112 -0.39 -1.23 -16.24
C GLU A 112 0.94 -1.82 -15.77
N LYS A 113 1.35 -2.90 -16.40
CA LYS A 113 2.71 -3.42 -16.27
C LYS A 113 3.67 -2.43 -16.93
N TRP A 114 4.61 -1.91 -16.12
CA TRP A 114 5.51 -0.85 -16.59
C TRP A 114 6.57 -1.39 -17.55
N HIS A 115 6.72 -0.73 -18.68
CA HIS A 115 7.59 -1.20 -19.76
C HIS A 115 9.08 -1.11 -19.44
N ASP A 116 9.48 -0.18 -18.55
CA ASP A 116 10.89 -0.03 -18.13
C ASP A 116 11.29 -1.02 -17.00
N GLY A 117 10.43 -2.00 -16.70
CA GLY A 117 10.71 -3.07 -15.74
C GLY A 117 10.40 -2.69 -14.30
N TRP A 118 11.29 -3.04 -13.37
CA TRP A 118 11.03 -2.99 -11.94
C TRP A 118 11.58 -1.73 -11.25
N GLY A 119 10.80 -1.15 -10.36
CA GLY A 119 11.24 -0.20 -9.34
C GLY A 119 11.62 -0.96 -8.08
N LEU A 120 12.90 -0.96 -7.72
CA LEU A 120 13.47 -1.75 -6.63
C LEU A 120 14.33 -0.88 -5.72
N GLY A 121 14.27 -1.13 -4.41
CA GLY A 121 15.09 -0.47 -3.40
C GLY A 121 14.43 0.75 -2.76
N VAL A 122 15.22 1.61 -2.12
CA VAL A 122 14.72 2.84 -1.48
C VAL A 122 14.68 3.98 -2.50
N TYR A 123 13.52 4.64 -2.58
CA TYR A 123 13.32 5.83 -3.41
C TYR A 123 12.92 7.02 -2.57
N ASP A 124 13.42 8.20 -2.95
CA ASP A 124 12.87 9.47 -2.49
C ASP A 124 11.53 9.72 -3.20
N VAL A 125 10.46 9.74 -2.44
CA VAL A 125 9.15 10.18 -2.89
C VAL A 125 9.06 11.68 -2.68
N THR A 126 9.16 12.46 -3.73
CA THR A 126 8.95 13.91 -3.69
C THR A 126 7.47 14.19 -3.42
N LEU A 127 7.18 14.97 -2.38
CA LEU A 127 5.82 15.29 -1.96
C LEU A 127 5.35 16.62 -2.56
N ASN A 128 4.11 16.63 -3.09
CA ASN A 128 3.46 17.77 -3.70
C ASN A 128 2.20 18.13 -2.91
N GLY A 129 2.38 18.94 -1.88
CA GLY A 129 1.31 19.28 -0.94
C GLY A 129 1.24 18.31 0.24
N ALA A 130 0.50 18.72 1.27
CA ALA A 130 0.28 17.92 2.48
C ALA A 130 -1.21 18.02 2.85
N PRO A 131 -2.00 16.95 2.68
CA PRO A 131 -3.30 16.85 3.30
C PRO A 131 -3.20 17.06 4.82
N SER A 132 -4.30 17.44 5.47
CA SER A 132 -4.29 17.81 6.89
C SER A 132 -3.80 16.71 7.84
N TRP A 133 -3.85 15.46 7.42
CA TRP A 133 -3.37 14.30 8.17
C TRP A 133 -1.87 13.99 7.93
N MET A 134 -1.21 14.71 7.01
CA MET A 134 0.24 14.62 6.80
C MET A 134 0.95 15.84 7.38
N PRO A 135 2.08 15.66 8.08
CA PRO A 135 2.94 16.78 8.43
C PRO A 135 3.55 17.39 7.16
N PRO A 136 3.80 18.71 7.12
CA PRO A 136 4.52 19.34 6.02
C PRO A 136 5.93 18.72 5.87
N LYS A 137 6.22 18.19 4.67
CA LYS A 137 7.50 17.55 4.34
C LYS A 137 7.72 17.63 2.83
N ASP A 138 8.94 17.81 2.38
CA ASP A 138 9.29 17.91 0.95
C ASP A 138 9.44 16.54 0.29
N SER A 139 9.88 15.55 1.05
CA SER A 139 10.06 14.18 0.57
C SER A 139 9.99 13.16 1.70
N VAL A 140 9.76 11.90 1.34
CA VAL A 140 9.82 10.74 2.24
C VAL A 140 10.51 9.58 1.52
N ARG A 141 11.35 8.81 2.22
CA ARG A 141 12.02 7.64 1.66
C ARG A 141 11.25 6.37 1.95
N LEU A 142 10.88 5.64 0.91
CA LEU A 142 10.18 4.37 1.02
C LEU A 142 10.86 3.26 0.22
N ILE A 143 10.70 2.05 0.70
CA ILE A 143 11.09 0.83 -0.02
C ILE A 143 10.07 0.59 -1.13
N HIS A 144 10.56 0.33 -2.33
CA HIS A 144 9.78 -0.05 -3.50
C HIS A 144 10.20 -1.43 -4.00
N ILE A 145 9.23 -2.23 -4.39
CA ILE A 145 9.41 -3.50 -5.09
C ILE A 145 8.17 -3.77 -5.94
N HIS A 146 8.15 -3.18 -7.15
CA HIS A 146 7.00 -3.28 -8.05
C HIS A 146 7.42 -3.16 -9.51
N GLN A 147 6.66 -3.79 -10.41
CA GLN A 147 6.74 -3.56 -11.85
C GLN A 147 5.52 -2.78 -12.33
N ASP A 148 4.33 -3.17 -11.86
CA ASP A 148 3.10 -2.50 -12.22
C ASP A 148 3.02 -1.10 -11.58
N GLN A 149 2.39 -0.18 -12.30
CA GLN A 149 2.21 1.20 -11.85
C GLN A 149 0.81 1.72 -12.20
N VAL A 150 0.29 2.58 -11.34
CA VAL A 150 -0.85 3.42 -11.68
C VAL A 150 -0.39 4.46 -12.70
N VAL A 151 -0.84 4.33 -13.95
CA VAL A 151 -0.48 5.27 -15.05
C VAL A 151 -1.48 6.41 -15.17
N SER A 152 -2.68 6.26 -14.60
CA SER A 152 -3.68 7.31 -14.48
C SER A 152 -4.41 7.14 -13.15
N VAL A 153 -4.34 8.15 -12.29
CA VAL A 153 -5.13 8.18 -11.05
C VAL A 153 -6.62 8.40 -11.36
N PRO A 154 -7.55 8.03 -10.44
CA PRO A 154 -8.96 8.39 -10.57
C PRO A 154 -9.17 9.89 -10.79
N GLN A 155 -10.28 10.27 -11.45
CA GLN A 155 -10.54 11.66 -11.86
C GLN A 155 -10.52 12.65 -10.67
N ASP A 156 -11.05 12.25 -9.52
CA ASP A 156 -11.15 13.11 -8.33
C ASP A 156 -9.97 12.96 -7.37
N ALA A 157 -8.94 12.20 -7.77
CA ALA A 157 -7.74 12.00 -6.97
C ALA A 157 -6.76 13.17 -7.10
N THR A 158 -6.11 13.49 -5.98
CA THR A 158 -5.01 14.43 -5.92
C THR A 158 -3.70 13.68 -5.77
N LEU A 159 -2.79 13.87 -6.73
CA LEU A 159 -1.43 13.32 -6.65
C LEU A 159 -0.63 14.10 -5.60
N ILE A 160 -0.07 13.37 -4.63
CA ILE A 160 0.70 13.95 -3.52
C ILE A 160 2.13 13.42 -3.45
N GLY A 161 2.50 12.43 -4.24
CA GLY A 161 3.88 11.91 -4.24
C GLY A 161 4.28 11.29 -5.55
N SER A 162 5.53 11.53 -5.95
CA SER A 162 6.16 10.96 -7.14
C SER A 162 7.61 10.56 -6.87
N THR A 163 8.10 9.56 -7.60
CA THR A 163 9.52 9.19 -7.63
C THR A 163 10.08 9.38 -9.04
N SER A 164 11.40 9.27 -9.19
CA SER A 164 12.04 9.26 -10.51
C SER A 164 11.60 8.10 -11.40
N PHE A 165 11.06 7.02 -10.81
CA PHE A 165 10.60 5.82 -11.53
C PHE A 165 9.08 5.70 -11.62
N CYS A 166 8.35 6.20 -10.62
CA CYS A 166 6.90 6.09 -10.52
C CYS A 166 6.27 7.47 -10.35
N THR A 167 5.64 7.99 -11.41
CA THR A 167 5.02 9.33 -11.40
C THR A 167 3.85 9.40 -10.41
N ASN A 168 3.01 8.38 -10.36
CA ASN A 168 1.84 8.34 -9.49
C ASN A 168 2.13 7.46 -8.25
N ALA A 169 3.20 7.80 -7.50
CA ALA A 169 3.66 7.00 -6.38
C ALA A 169 2.78 7.15 -5.13
N MET A 170 2.06 8.26 -4.98
CA MET A 170 1.19 8.48 -3.83
C MET A 170 0.05 9.45 -4.20
N PHE A 171 -1.19 9.07 -3.88
CA PHE A 171 -2.36 9.95 -4.08
C PHE A 171 -3.37 9.80 -2.94
N HIS A 172 -4.24 10.80 -2.80
CA HIS A 172 -5.44 10.71 -1.99
C HIS A 172 -6.67 11.11 -2.81
N MET A 173 -7.85 10.73 -2.36
CA MET A 173 -9.12 11.13 -2.96
C MET A 173 -10.11 11.47 -1.84
N GLY A 174 -10.58 12.72 -1.83
CA GLY A 174 -11.34 13.23 -0.69
C GLY A 174 -10.61 13.00 0.64
N ASP A 175 -11.38 12.69 1.67
CA ASP A 175 -10.91 12.40 3.02
C ASP A 175 -10.99 10.90 3.35
N ASN A 176 -11.33 10.06 2.36
CA ASN A 176 -11.56 8.63 2.59
C ASN A 176 -10.70 7.69 1.72
N VAL A 177 -9.75 8.18 0.90
CA VAL A 177 -8.79 7.33 0.18
C VAL A 177 -7.38 7.86 0.35
N PHE A 178 -6.43 7.00 0.76
CA PHE A 178 -4.99 7.26 0.79
C PHE A 178 -4.23 6.06 0.25
N CYS A 179 -3.45 6.25 -0.82
CA CYS A 179 -2.78 5.19 -1.55
C CYS A 179 -1.32 5.50 -1.83
N MET A 180 -0.46 4.48 -1.73
CA MET A 180 0.97 4.59 -1.99
C MET A 180 1.54 3.34 -2.67
N GLN A 181 2.47 3.54 -3.60
CA GLN A 181 3.15 2.46 -4.32
C GLN A 181 4.29 1.82 -3.51
N GLY A 182 4.95 2.60 -2.65
CA GLY A 182 6.00 2.11 -1.75
C GLY A 182 5.45 1.34 -0.56
N HIS A 183 6.32 0.55 0.08
CA HIS A 183 6.02 -0.33 1.20
C HIS A 183 6.53 0.27 2.53
N PRO A 184 5.66 0.86 3.36
CA PRO A 184 6.06 1.34 4.68
C PRO A 184 6.29 0.19 5.67
N GLU A 185 5.66 -0.96 5.46
CA GLU A 185 5.69 -2.14 6.32
C GLU A 185 6.94 -3.01 6.12
N PHE A 186 7.65 -2.88 4.99
CA PHE A 186 8.79 -3.73 4.69
C PHE A 186 10.05 -3.30 5.44
N THR A 187 10.86 -4.31 5.79
CA THR A 187 12.22 -4.10 6.29
C THR A 187 13.25 -4.30 5.17
N PRO A 188 14.45 -3.69 5.27
CA PRO A 188 15.54 -3.94 4.34
C PRO A 188 15.86 -5.44 4.18
N ASP A 189 15.90 -6.19 5.30
CA ASP A 189 16.21 -7.63 5.29
C ASP A 189 15.16 -8.44 4.54
N TYR A 190 13.87 -8.18 4.79
CA TYR A 190 12.78 -8.83 4.03
C TYR A 190 12.87 -8.51 2.54
N THR A 191 13.09 -7.23 2.22
CA THR A 191 13.13 -6.77 0.83
C THR A 191 14.32 -7.39 0.09
N ALA A 192 15.49 -7.46 0.71
CA ALA A 192 16.68 -8.11 0.15
C ALA A 192 16.41 -9.60 -0.13
N ALA A 193 15.87 -10.32 0.87
CA ALA A 193 15.55 -11.74 0.70
C ALA A 193 14.51 -11.95 -0.43
N LEU A 194 13.46 -11.13 -0.50
CA LEU A 194 12.44 -11.22 -1.55
C LEU A 194 13.03 -10.95 -2.94
N MET A 195 13.89 -9.94 -3.09
CA MET A 195 14.57 -9.65 -4.36
C MET A 195 15.47 -10.81 -4.80
N GLU A 196 16.20 -11.43 -3.88
CA GLU A 196 17.05 -12.58 -4.18
C GLU A 196 16.24 -13.77 -4.71
N THR A 197 15.04 -14.04 -4.19
CA THR A 197 14.16 -15.11 -4.72
C THR A 197 13.68 -14.87 -6.16
N ARG A 198 13.81 -13.64 -6.66
CA ARG A 198 13.28 -13.18 -7.95
C ARG A 198 14.35 -12.51 -8.82
N ARG A 199 15.62 -12.64 -8.46
CA ARG A 199 16.76 -11.94 -9.06
C ARG A 199 16.79 -12.05 -10.59
N GLU A 200 16.67 -13.25 -11.14
CA GLU A 200 16.63 -13.50 -12.59
C GLU A 200 15.47 -12.73 -13.27
N ARG A 201 14.28 -12.75 -12.66
CA ARG A 201 13.09 -12.07 -13.20
C ARG A 201 13.20 -10.54 -13.13
N MET A 202 13.85 -10.03 -12.10
CA MET A 202 13.97 -8.58 -11.85
C MET A 202 15.18 -7.96 -12.56
N GLY A 203 16.18 -8.76 -12.95
CA GLY A 203 17.43 -8.35 -13.55
C GLY A 203 18.55 -8.15 -12.52
N GLU A 204 19.67 -8.85 -12.71
CA GLU A 204 20.77 -8.92 -11.74
C GLU A 204 21.33 -7.54 -11.38
N ASP A 205 21.72 -6.73 -12.38
CA ASP A 205 22.28 -5.39 -12.15
C ASP A 205 21.31 -4.49 -11.37
N ARG A 206 20.00 -4.63 -11.63
CA ARG A 206 18.96 -3.85 -10.97
C ARG A 206 18.79 -4.25 -9.51
N VAL A 207 18.84 -5.54 -9.22
CA VAL A 207 18.81 -6.07 -7.85
C VAL A 207 20.08 -5.66 -7.09
N ASP A 208 21.26 -5.76 -7.70
CA ASP A 208 22.52 -5.34 -7.07
C ASP A 208 22.50 -3.85 -6.72
N HIS A 209 22.00 -2.99 -7.62
CA HIS A 209 21.83 -1.58 -7.33
C HIS A 209 20.84 -1.35 -6.16
N ALA A 210 19.70 -2.02 -6.19
CA ALA A 210 18.66 -1.90 -5.15
C ALA A 210 19.18 -2.32 -3.76
N LEU A 211 19.94 -3.41 -3.67
CA LEU A 211 20.56 -3.87 -2.42
C LEU A 211 21.50 -2.82 -1.80
N HIS A 212 22.13 -1.95 -2.61
CA HIS A 212 22.92 -0.85 -2.08
C HIS A 212 22.05 0.23 -1.45
N THR A 213 20.89 0.55 -2.05
CA THR A 213 19.97 1.56 -1.52
C THR A 213 19.27 1.12 -0.24
N LEU A 214 19.13 -0.19 0.01
CA LEU A 214 18.55 -0.70 1.26
C LEU A 214 19.42 -0.44 2.51
N LYS A 215 20.65 0.07 2.33
CA LYS A 215 21.50 0.54 3.44
C LYS A 215 21.12 1.94 3.91
N ASP A 216 20.34 2.66 3.12
CA ASP A 216 19.84 3.98 3.46
C ASP A 216 18.64 3.85 4.40
N ASP A 217 18.46 4.82 5.29
CA ASP A 217 17.29 4.88 6.16
C ASP A 217 16.02 5.04 5.31
N HIS A 218 14.94 4.39 5.72
CA HIS A 218 13.61 4.57 5.16
C HIS A 218 12.62 5.00 6.25
N GLU A 219 11.53 5.64 5.84
CA GLU A 219 10.63 6.35 6.76
C GLU A 219 9.25 5.66 6.87
N GLY A 220 9.22 4.32 6.83
CA GLY A 220 7.99 3.55 6.94
C GLY A 220 7.21 3.83 8.23
N VAL A 221 7.91 4.07 9.35
CA VAL A 221 7.29 4.41 10.65
C VAL A 221 6.58 5.77 10.60
N ASP A 222 7.14 6.76 9.89
CA ASP A 222 6.48 8.05 9.69
C ASP A 222 5.17 7.88 8.91
N ILE A 223 5.21 7.07 7.84
CA ILE A 223 4.02 6.74 7.04
C ILE A 223 2.96 6.02 7.88
N ALA A 224 3.35 5.12 8.77
CA ALA A 224 2.41 4.49 9.70
C ALA A 224 1.68 5.52 10.57
N GLY A 225 2.39 6.56 11.04
CA GLY A 225 1.80 7.69 11.75
C GLY A 225 0.80 8.48 10.90
N TRP A 226 1.11 8.68 9.60
CA TRP A 226 0.18 9.35 8.67
C TRP A 226 -1.07 8.52 8.42
N ILE A 227 -0.94 7.22 8.18
CA ILE A 227 -2.08 6.30 8.02
C ILE A 227 -2.96 6.30 9.25
N ALA A 228 -2.38 6.22 10.45
CA ALA A 228 -3.14 6.26 11.70
C ALA A 228 -3.87 7.59 11.88
N THR A 229 -3.23 8.72 11.53
CA THR A 229 -3.85 10.05 11.58
C THR A 229 -4.97 10.18 10.55
N PHE A 230 -4.79 9.66 9.34
CA PHE A 230 -5.82 9.61 8.31
C PHE A 230 -7.08 8.89 8.80
N PHE A 231 -6.96 7.69 9.36
CA PHE A 231 -8.11 6.96 9.92
C PHE A 231 -8.79 7.73 11.05
N ARG A 232 -8.02 8.32 11.98
CA ARG A 232 -8.57 9.09 13.12
C ARG A 232 -9.31 10.34 12.67
N GLN A 233 -8.76 11.10 11.72
CA GLN A 233 -9.41 12.32 11.22
C GLN A 233 -10.71 11.99 10.51
N HIS A 234 -10.73 10.96 9.67
CA HIS A 234 -11.94 10.51 9.01
C HIS A 234 -13.06 10.17 10.05
N ALA A 235 -12.71 9.40 11.10
CA ALA A 235 -13.68 9.07 12.14
C ALA A 235 -14.22 10.31 12.89
N GLN A 236 -13.34 11.29 13.16
CA GLN A 236 -13.75 12.56 13.81
C GLN A 236 -14.67 13.39 12.93
N THR A 237 -14.39 13.48 11.62
CA THR A 237 -15.23 14.21 10.65
C THR A 237 -16.63 13.60 10.59
N ARG A 238 -16.74 12.28 10.53
CA ARG A 238 -18.03 11.58 10.55
C ARG A 238 -18.81 11.73 11.84
N ALA A 239 -18.13 11.78 12.97
CA ALA A 239 -18.79 11.99 14.26
C ALA A 239 -19.34 13.44 14.43
N ALA A 240 -18.84 14.39 13.66
CA ALA A 240 -19.23 15.80 13.68
C ALA A 240 -20.30 16.15 12.63
N ALA A 241 -20.59 15.27 11.67
CA ALA A 241 -21.58 15.46 10.59
C ALA A 241 -22.95 14.88 10.96
#